data_b3e4d131a182364fb4c867bd8c982b6d
#
_entry.id   b3e4d131a182364fb4c867bd8c982b6d
#
_cell.length_a   1.000
_cell.length_b   1.000
_cell.length_c   1.000
_cell.angle_alpha   90.00
_cell.angle_beta   90.00
_cell.angle_gamma   90.00
#
_symmetry.space_group_name_H-M   'P 1'
#
loop_
_entity.id
_entity.type
_entity.pdbx_description
1 polymer ?
#
loop_
_entity_poly.entity_id
_entity_poly.type
_entity_poly.pdbx_seq_one_letter_code
_entity_poly.pdbx_strand_id
1 'polypeptide(L)'
;QGGRNAGSDAEHAAADYLVGVMKDIGLADVEKQAAQCDRWQFNSASLTIDGKDYNVYTYATASTPAEGLTAEVVYVNKGTRQDYEDLDVTGKIVLLDIDQRNDWWITYPMLEAMHQGAVGVLAANVGGFAQIADDALNSQDICGPVGIPTLSIGVADSKEIQKLKAGSVSATMKVDNEVEIDAGTTYNITGVLKGKSSDHQILVGGHYDVHFQGFQDDNCAVGLVLAMANAMVKSGYQPENDIVFCLHGAEEWGSSYTQYDWTVGAWEMINHVHPEWVGKTLAFINFELPA
;
A
#
# COMPACT_ATOMS: atom_id res chain seq x y z
N GLN A 1 7.61 2.33 11.83
CA GLN A 1 6.43 3.18 11.96
C GLN A 1 5.69 3.02 10.65
N GLY A 2 4.61 2.27 10.69
CA GLY A 2 3.88 1.86 9.52
C GLY A 2 3.08 2.98 8.90
N GLY A 3 2.64 2.75 7.67
CA GLY A 3 1.67 3.56 6.97
C GLY A 3 0.25 3.42 7.56
N ARG A 4 -0.71 3.80 6.77
CA ARG A 4 -2.14 3.57 7.01
C ARG A 4 -2.61 2.50 6.03
N ASN A 5 -2.18 1.28 6.27
CA ASN A 5 -2.54 0.15 5.39
C ASN A 5 -4.02 -0.20 5.53
N ALA A 6 -4.58 -0.81 4.50
CA ALA A 6 -6.00 -1.17 4.44
C ALA A 6 -6.48 -1.95 5.68
N GLY A 7 -7.58 -1.49 6.28
CA GLY A 7 -8.18 -2.09 7.47
C GLY A 7 -7.35 -2.00 8.75
N SER A 8 -6.23 -1.25 8.75
CA SER A 8 -5.38 -1.08 9.94
C SER A 8 -5.98 -0.09 10.93
N ASP A 9 -5.53 -0.18 12.19
CA ASP A 9 -5.93 0.76 13.23
C ASP A 9 -5.54 2.21 12.89
N ALA A 10 -4.40 2.40 12.20
CA ALA A 10 -3.94 3.71 11.76
C ALA A 10 -4.82 4.30 10.65
N GLU A 11 -5.29 3.49 9.71
CA GLU A 11 -6.26 3.91 8.69
C GLU A 11 -7.60 4.31 9.34
N HIS A 12 -8.11 3.50 10.27
CA HIS A 12 -9.35 3.79 10.99
C HIS A 12 -9.28 5.11 11.79
N ALA A 13 -8.15 5.35 12.46
CA ALA A 13 -7.93 6.59 13.19
C ALA A 13 -7.85 7.81 12.26
N ALA A 14 -7.24 7.65 11.08
CA ALA A 14 -7.22 8.70 10.06
C ALA A 14 -8.62 8.98 9.50
N ALA A 15 -9.42 7.95 9.25
CA ALA A 15 -10.82 8.12 8.82
C ALA A 15 -11.63 8.95 9.83
N ASP A 16 -11.51 8.66 11.12
CA ASP A 16 -12.20 9.41 12.18
C ASP A 16 -11.76 10.87 12.24
N TYR A 17 -10.45 11.12 12.09
CA TYR A 17 -9.91 12.47 12.01
C TYR A 17 -10.46 13.25 10.81
N LEU A 18 -10.49 12.64 9.63
CA LEU A 18 -10.95 13.25 8.39
C LEU A 18 -12.45 13.58 8.41
N VAL A 19 -13.26 12.72 9.03
CA VAL A 19 -14.68 13.02 9.31
C VAL A 19 -14.80 14.29 10.15
N GLY A 20 -13.98 14.45 11.18
CA GLY A 20 -13.93 15.67 11.99
C GLY A 20 -13.60 16.90 11.15
N VAL A 21 -12.55 16.81 10.33
CA VAL A 21 -12.12 17.91 9.45
C VAL A 21 -13.22 18.32 8.47
N MET A 22 -13.89 17.37 7.81
CA MET A 22 -14.99 17.69 6.88
C MET A 22 -16.18 18.39 7.57
N LYS A 23 -16.50 17.97 8.80
CA LYS A 23 -17.53 18.65 9.63
C LYS A 23 -17.12 20.06 10.03
N ASP A 24 -15.86 20.25 10.40
CA ASP A 24 -15.32 21.58 10.79
C ASP A 24 -15.26 22.54 9.59
N ILE A 25 -15.04 22.04 8.39
CA ILE A 25 -15.15 22.80 7.13
C ILE A 25 -16.58 23.30 6.92
N GLY A 26 -17.59 22.55 7.38
CA GLY A 26 -19.00 22.87 7.23
C GLY A 26 -19.67 22.19 6.03
N LEU A 27 -19.13 21.06 5.58
CA LEU A 27 -19.79 20.21 4.58
C LEU A 27 -21.06 19.59 5.18
N ALA A 28 -22.08 19.44 4.35
CA ALA A 28 -23.30 18.71 4.69
C ALA A 28 -23.09 17.20 4.52
N ASP A 29 -23.98 16.41 5.14
CA ASP A 29 -24.05 14.95 4.96
C ASP A 29 -22.67 14.28 5.03
N VAL A 30 -21.89 14.63 6.07
CA VAL A 30 -20.57 14.01 6.29
C VAL A 30 -20.78 12.61 6.82
N GLU A 31 -20.33 11.63 6.05
CA GLU A 31 -20.50 10.21 6.34
C GLU A 31 -19.15 9.47 6.37
N LYS A 32 -19.08 8.42 7.19
CA LYS A 32 -18.01 7.42 7.22
C LYS A 32 -18.65 6.09 6.83
N GLN A 33 -18.32 5.62 5.64
CA GLN A 33 -18.99 4.49 4.99
C GLN A 33 -18.06 3.28 5.00
N ALA A 34 -18.48 2.20 5.65
CA ALA A 34 -17.71 0.97 5.71
C ALA A 34 -17.71 0.26 4.36
N ALA A 35 -16.55 -0.23 3.97
CA ALA A 35 -16.33 -1.06 2.80
C ALA A 35 -15.50 -2.30 3.18
N GLN A 36 -15.78 -3.44 2.56
CA GLN A 36 -15.02 -4.66 2.80
C GLN A 36 -13.67 -4.59 2.10
N CYS A 37 -12.63 -5.05 2.76
CA CYS A 37 -11.30 -5.19 2.20
C CYS A 37 -10.54 -6.34 2.88
N ASP A 38 -9.36 -6.68 2.37
CA ASP A 38 -8.37 -7.40 3.15
C ASP A 38 -7.80 -6.47 4.23
N ARG A 39 -7.27 -7.05 5.31
CA ARG A 39 -6.66 -6.29 6.40
C ARG A 39 -5.16 -6.53 6.43
N TRP A 40 -4.40 -5.47 6.52
CA TRP A 40 -2.97 -5.54 6.79
C TRP A 40 -2.59 -4.62 7.95
N GLN A 41 -2.23 -5.22 9.06
CA GLN A 41 -1.65 -4.54 10.22
C GLN A 41 -0.16 -4.87 10.30
N PHE A 42 0.69 -3.89 10.10
CA PHE A 42 2.13 -4.00 10.31
C PHE A 42 2.46 -3.76 11.79
N ASN A 43 3.14 -4.71 12.41
CA ASN A 43 3.61 -4.60 13.79
C ASN A 43 5.12 -4.33 13.88
N SER A 44 5.94 -5.18 13.26
CA SER A 44 7.39 -5.00 13.24
C SER A 44 8.10 -5.77 12.15
N ALA A 45 9.32 -5.32 11.81
CA ALA A 45 10.24 -6.06 10.95
C ALA A 45 11.69 -5.82 11.39
N SER A 46 12.54 -6.84 11.22
CA SER A 46 13.98 -6.72 11.44
C SER A 46 14.77 -7.69 10.60
N LEU A 47 16.02 -7.33 10.29
CA LEU A 47 16.99 -8.18 9.60
C LEU A 47 18.34 -8.00 10.25
N THR A 48 18.96 -9.12 10.65
CA THR A 48 20.32 -9.17 11.19
C THR A 48 21.15 -10.14 10.36
N ILE A 49 22.32 -9.73 9.87
CA ILE A 49 23.28 -10.56 9.14
C ILE A 49 24.64 -10.38 9.80
N ASP A 50 25.28 -11.48 10.22
CA ASP A 50 26.59 -11.49 10.88
C ASP A 50 26.69 -10.50 12.07
N GLY A 51 25.56 -10.32 12.81
CA GLY A 51 25.48 -9.43 13.97
C GLY A 51 25.30 -7.95 13.62
N LYS A 52 25.18 -7.58 12.35
CA LYS A 52 24.81 -6.26 11.88
C LYS A 52 23.33 -6.18 11.58
N ASP A 53 22.66 -5.17 12.11
CA ASP A 53 21.26 -4.88 11.82
C ASP A 53 21.14 -3.99 10.56
N TYR A 54 20.15 -4.28 9.75
CA TYR A 54 19.82 -3.58 8.51
C TYR A 54 18.49 -2.86 8.64
N ASN A 55 18.36 -1.72 7.98
CA ASN A 55 17.10 -1.01 7.90
C ASN A 55 16.19 -1.72 6.89
N VAL A 56 15.00 -2.12 7.34
CA VAL A 56 14.07 -2.91 6.53
C VAL A 56 12.62 -2.48 6.76
N TYR A 57 11.78 -2.81 5.80
CA TYR A 57 10.33 -2.79 5.93
C TYR A 57 9.74 -4.08 5.34
N THR A 58 8.44 -4.27 5.41
CA THR A 58 7.79 -5.48 4.90
C THR A 58 6.71 -5.14 3.89
N TYR A 59 6.22 -6.16 3.23
CA TYR A 59 5.05 -6.18 2.36
C TYR A 59 3.90 -6.90 3.07
N ALA A 60 2.71 -6.92 2.49
CA ALA A 60 1.57 -7.66 3.00
C ALA A 60 1.76 -9.19 2.85
N THR A 61 2.74 -9.73 3.54
CA THR A 61 3.13 -11.16 3.49
C THR A 61 3.01 -11.85 4.84
N ALA A 62 3.18 -13.18 4.84
CA ALA A 62 3.18 -13.97 6.06
C ALA A 62 4.24 -13.49 7.07
N SER A 63 3.91 -13.66 8.35
CA SER A 63 4.86 -13.48 9.45
C SER A 63 5.86 -14.63 9.51
N THR A 64 7.02 -14.33 10.10
CA THR A 64 7.95 -15.38 10.53
C THR A 64 7.47 -16.02 11.84
N PRO A 65 8.01 -17.18 12.25
CA PRO A 65 7.93 -17.60 13.65
C PRO A 65 8.43 -16.50 14.60
N ALA A 66 7.95 -16.50 15.84
CA ALA A 66 8.27 -15.44 16.83
C ALA A 66 9.78 -15.30 17.11
N GLU A 67 10.51 -16.44 17.08
CA GLU A 67 11.97 -16.47 17.19
C GLU A 67 12.68 -15.89 15.97
N GLY A 68 11.98 -15.75 14.86
CA GLY A 68 12.50 -15.33 13.57
C GLY A 68 12.83 -16.52 12.67
N LEU A 69 13.19 -16.23 11.44
CA LEU A 69 13.63 -17.17 10.41
C LEU A 69 15.12 -16.95 10.18
N THR A 70 15.94 -17.99 10.43
CA THR A 70 17.39 -17.95 10.18
C THR A 70 17.74 -18.91 9.07
N ALA A 71 18.33 -18.40 7.99
CA ALA A 71 18.75 -19.21 6.85
C ALA A 71 19.90 -18.54 6.07
N GLU A 72 20.56 -19.32 5.21
CA GLU A 72 21.53 -18.83 4.24
C GLU A 72 20.86 -17.84 3.26
N VAL A 73 21.59 -16.78 2.89
CA VAL A 73 21.15 -15.82 1.88
C VAL A 73 21.79 -16.14 0.54
N VAL A 74 20.97 -16.23 -0.51
CA VAL A 74 21.41 -16.44 -1.90
C VAL A 74 20.90 -15.31 -2.78
N TYR A 75 21.80 -14.64 -3.49
CA TYR A 75 21.42 -13.64 -4.49
C TYR A 75 20.93 -14.30 -5.77
N VAL A 76 19.76 -13.92 -6.24
CA VAL A 76 19.06 -14.54 -7.37
C VAL A 76 18.69 -13.51 -8.45
N ASN A 77 19.52 -12.46 -8.60
CA ASN A 77 19.33 -11.42 -9.61
C ASN A 77 17.90 -10.83 -9.54
N LYS A 78 17.07 -11.00 -10.58
CA LYS A 78 15.69 -10.49 -10.64
C LYS A 78 14.65 -11.49 -10.11
N GLY A 79 15.05 -12.67 -9.70
CA GLY A 79 14.15 -13.71 -9.24
C GLY A 79 13.25 -14.29 -10.33
N THR A 80 13.67 -14.25 -11.61
CA THR A 80 12.98 -14.94 -12.68
C THR A 80 13.28 -16.43 -12.60
N ARG A 81 12.43 -17.26 -13.21
CA ARG A 81 12.67 -18.70 -13.29
C ARG A 81 14.07 -19.05 -13.81
N GLN A 82 14.58 -18.29 -14.77
CA GLN A 82 15.92 -18.50 -15.34
C GLN A 82 17.04 -18.22 -14.35
N ASP A 83 16.82 -17.27 -13.44
CA ASP A 83 17.81 -16.92 -12.41
C ASP A 83 18.01 -18.03 -11.39
N TYR A 84 17.13 -19.05 -11.35
CA TYR A 84 17.20 -20.21 -10.45
C TYR A 84 17.74 -21.47 -11.10
N GLU A 85 17.96 -21.52 -12.43
CA GLU A 85 18.27 -22.77 -13.16
C GLU A 85 19.46 -23.57 -12.57
N ASP A 86 20.48 -22.89 -12.05
CA ASP A 86 21.68 -23.50 -11.48
C ASP A 86 21.79 -23.32 -9.95
N LEU A 87 20.70 -22.88 -9.28
CA LEU A 87 20.68 -22.55 -7.86
C LEU A 87 19.72 -23.44 -7.08
N ASP A 88 20.20 -24.05 -5.98
CA ASP A 88 19.32 -24.63 -4.98
C ASP A 88 19.06 -23.61 -3.86
N VAL A 89 17.85 -23.12 -3.81
CA VAL A 89 17.37 -22.14 -2.80
C VAL A 89 16.43 -22.77 -1.78
N THR A 90 16.25 -24.07 -1.80
CA THR A 90 15.39 -24.80 -0.86
C THR A 90 15.79 -24.51 0.58
N GLY A 91 14.85 -23.99 1.37
CA GLY A 91 15.10 -23.62 2.77
C GLY A 91 15.98 -22.39 2.98
N LYS A 92 16.26 -21.61 1.94
CA LYS A 92 17.11 -20.41 2.02
C LYS A 92 16.30 -19.14 1.91
N ILE A 93 16.91 -18.02 2.27
CA ILE A 93 16.41 -16.67 2.01
C ILE A 93 17.01 -16.20 0.68
N VAL A 94 16.20 -15.73 -0.22
CA VAL A 94 16.68 -15.16 -1.48
C VAL A 94 16.79 -13.63 -1.39
N LEU A 95 17.85 -13.09 -1.97
CA LEU A 95 18.04 -11.66 -2.18
C LEU A 95 17.85 -11.37 -3.67
N LEU A 96 17.00 -10.41 -4.01
CA LEU A 96 16.67 -10.08 -5.40
C LEU A 96 16.52 -8.58 -5.63
N ASP A 97 16.67 -8.18 -6.88
CA ASP A 97 16.53 -6.82 -7.34
C ASP A 97 15.19 -6.63 -8.05
N ILE A 98 14.48 -5.56 -7.72
CA ILE A 98 13.20 -5.16 -8.33
C ILE A 98 13.39 -3.89 -9.14
N ASP A 99 12.99 -3.90 -10.40
CA ASP A 99 12.82 -2.71 -11.23
C ASP A 99 11.36 -2.60 -11.65
N GLN A 100 10.58 -1.84 -10.89
CA GLN A 100 9.14 -1.69 -11.11
C GLN A 100 8.79 -1.05 -12.46
N ARG A 101 9.70 -0.27 -13.03
CA ARG A 101 9.46 0.41 -14.30
C ARG A 101 9.71 -0.50 -15.51
N ASN A 102 10.78 -1.30 -15.45
CA ASN A 102 11.26 -2.01 -16.61
C ASN A 102 10.92 -3.50 -16.59
N ASP A 103 10.65 -4.07 -15.41
CA ASP A 103 10.39 -5.50 -15.27
C ASP A 103 8.99 -5.74 -14.68
N TRP A 104 8.93 -5.99 -13.39
CA TRP A 104 7.71 -6.30 -12.63
C TRP A 104 7.86 -5.92 -11.17
N TRP A 105 6.77 -6.06 -10.47
CA TRP A 105 6.67 -5.77 -9.06
C TRP A 105 6.93 -7.03 -8.21
N ILE A 106 7.05 -6.84 -6.91
CA ILE A 106 7.52 -7.89 -5.99
C ILE A 106 6.67 -9.16 -5.98
N THR A 107 5.39 -9.11 -6.32
CA THR A 107 4.49 -10.27 -6.29
C THR A 107 5.04 -11.46 -7.06
N TYR A 108 5.44 -11.27 -8.30
CA TYR A 108 5.91 -12.38 -9.15
C TYR A 108 7.24 -12.95 -8.69
N PRO A 109 8.28 -12.16 -8.42
CA PRO A 109 9.54 -12.67 -7.85
C PRO A 109 9.36 -13.38 -6.52
N MET A 110 8.49 -12.90 -5.64
CA MET A 110 8.19 -13.56 -4.36
C MET A 110 7.51 -14.92 -4.57
N LEU A 111 6.52 -15.00 -5.47
CA LEU A 111 5.84 -16.26 -5.80
C LEU A 111 6.80 -17.26 -6.46
N GLU A 112 7.68 -16.81 -7.36
CA GLU A 112 8.69 -17.68 -7.96
C GLU A 112 9.68 -18.18 -6.90
N ALA A 113 10.16 -17.31 -6.01
CA ALA A 113 11.02 -17.73 -4.89
C ALA A 113 10.35 -18.81 -4.03
N MET A 114 9.07 -18.61 -3.68
CA MET A 114 8.28 -19.58 -2.94
C MET A 114 8.16 -20.92 -3.71
N HIS A 115 7.91 -20.84 -5.02
CA HIS A 115 7.83 -22.04 -5.89
C HIS A 115 9.15 -22.81 -5.96
N GLN A 116 10.29 -22.12 -5.93
CA GLN A 116 11.63 -22.70 -5.90
C GLN A 116 12.04 -23.22 -4.51
N GLY A 117 11.17 -23.10 -3.51
CA GLY A 117 11.41 -23.62 -2.15
C GLY A 117 12.15 -22.67 -1.21
N ALA A 118 12.31 -21.40 -1.57
CA ALA A 118 12.81 -20.40 -0.65
C ALA A 118 11.84 -20.20 0.53
N VAL A 119 12.37 -19.79 1.68
CA VAL A 119 11.59 -19.59 2.92
C VAL A 119 11.44 -18.13 3.31
N GLY A 120 12.12 -17.22 2.63
CA GLY A 120 12.02 -15.79 2.80
C GLY A 120 12.64 -15.03 1.63
N VAL A 121 12.29 -13.75 1.50
CA VAL A 121 12.77 -12.87 0.43
C VAL A 121 13.30 -11.57 1.02
N LEU A 122 14.43 -11.11 0.51
CA LEU A 122 14.95 -9.74 0.66
C LEU A 122 14.88 -9.07 -0.70
N ALA A 123 14.16 -7.97 -0.82
CA ALA A 123 13.95 -7.28 -2.10
C ALA A 123 14.53 -5.86 -2.05
N ALA A 124 15.37 -5.53 -3.03
CA ALA A 124 15.92 -4.19 -3.21
C ALA A 124 15.31 -3.54 -4.45
N ASN A 125 14.71 -2.37 -4.31
CA ASN A 125 14.18 -1.59 -5.44
C ASN A 125 15.34 -0.87 -6.13
N VAL A 126 15.82 -1.44 -7.24
CA VAL A 126 16.94 -0.89 -8.02
C VAL A 126 16.48 0.04 -9.13
N GLY A 127 15.18 0.06 -9.46
CA GLY A 127 14.58 0.90 -10.48
C GLY A 127 13.09 1.10 -10.24
N GLY A 128 12.54 2.22 -10.74
CA GLY A 128 11.14 2.57 -10.57
C GLY A 128 10.76 3.79 -11.41
N PHE A 129 9.59 4.36 -11.14
CA PHE A 129 9.05 5.49 -11.91
C PHE A 129 9.67 6.84 -11.52
N ALA A 130 10.33 6.90 -10.36
CA ALA A 130 11.05 8.07 -9.87
C ALA A 130 12.50 7.73 -9.55
N GLN A 131 13.29 8.73 -9.17
CA GLN A 131 14.64 8.50 -8.65
C GLN A 131 14.55 7.84 -7.27
N ILE A 132 15.19 6.69 -7.13
CA ILE A 132 15.22 5.92 -5.89
C ILE A 132 16.52 6.20 -5.15
N ALA A 133 16.42 6.61 -3.88
CA ALA A 133 17.59 6.76 -3.02
C ALA A 133 18.18 5.39 -2.65
N ASP A 134 19.48 5.34 -2.40
CA ASP A 134 20.19 4.09 -2.13
C ASP A 134 19.73 3.38 -0.83
N ASP A 135 19.08 4.10 0.07
CA ASP A 135 18.51 3.61 1.35
C ASP A 135 16.97 3.53 1.33
N ALA A 136 16.34 3.80 0.18
CA ALA A 136 14.89 3.74 0.06
C ALA A 136 14.36 2.32 0.29
N LEU A 137 13.25 2.25 1.00
CA LEU A 137 12.48 1.03 1.21
C LEU A 137 11.20 1.07 0.41
N ASN A 138 10.68 -0.10 0.06
CA ASN A 138 9.40 -0.28 -0.58
C ASN A 138 8.45 -1.06 0.32
N SER A 139 7.17 -0.90 0.09
CA SER A 139 6.10 -1.62 0.79
C SER A 139 4.96 -1.98 -0.16
N GLN A 140 5.04 -1.49 -1.38
CA GLN A 140 4.00 -1.56 -2.38
C GLN A 140 3.99 -2.92 -3.09
N ASP A 141 2.80 -3.40 -3.37
CA ASP A 141 2.46 -4.42 -4.33
C ASP A 141 2.84 -5.86 -4.04
N ILE A 142 2.08 -6.44 -3.15
CA ILE A 142 1.83 -7.87 -3.21
C ILE A 142 0.32 -8.07 -3.42
N CYS A 143 -0.07 -8.22 -4.66
CA CYS A 143 -1.43 -8.52 -5.08
C CYS A 143 -1.55 -10.00 -5.44
N GLY A 144 -1.57 -10.83 -4.53
CA GLY A 144 -1.64 -12.27 -4.78
C GLY A 144 -1.83 -13.00 -3.47
N PRO A 145 -1.70 -14.31 -3.46
CA PRO A 145 -1.78 -15.03 -2.22
C PRO A 145 -0.74 -14.49 -1.24
N VAL A 146 -1.10 -14.44 0.04
CA VAL A 146 -0.15 -14.17 1.11
C VAL A 146 0.99 -15.19 0.99
N GLY A 147 2.16 -14.69 0.61
CA GLY A 147 3.31 -15.55 0.31
C GLY A 147 4.24 -15.71 1.49
N ILE A 148 5.48 -16.09 1.21
CA ILE A 148 6.53 -16.23 2.23
C ILE A 148 6.95 -14.86 2.80
N PRO A 149 7.49 -14.79 4.03
CA PRO A 149 7.97 -13.54 4.63
C PRO A 149 8.92 -12.80 3.69
N THR A 150 8.60 -11.53 3.42
CA THR A 150 9.35 -10.70 2.46
C THR A 150 9.70 -9.37 3.10
N LEU A 151 10.97 -8.98 3.02
CA LEU A 151 11.48 -7.71 3.48
C LEU A 151 11.99 -6.86 2.31
N SER A 152 11.69 -5.58 2.35
CA SER A 152 12.36 -4.57 1.54
C SER A 152 13.63 -4.12 2.23
N ILE A 153 14.71 -3.98 1.45
CA ILE A 153 16.01 -3.43 1.90
C ILE A 153 16.48 -2.34 0.94
N GLY A 154 17.35 -1.45 1.41
CA GLY A 154 17.97 -0.44 0.57
C GLY A 154 18.93 -1.04 -0.47
N VAL A 155 19.09 -0.38 -1.61
CA VAL A 155 20.00 -0.78 -2.69
C VAL A 155 21.46 -0.83 -2.21
N ALA A 156 21.87 0.11 -1.34
CA ALA A 156 23.20 0.11 -0.76
C ALA A 156 23.45 -1.14 0.09
N ASP A 157 22.48 -1.52 0.92
CA ASP A 157 22.55 -2.70 1.78
C ASP A 157 22.55 -3.99 0.95
N SER A 158 21.72 -4.07 -0.10
CA SER A 158 21.74 -5.18 -1.05
C SER A 158 23.12 -5.39 -1.67
N LYS A 159 23.73 -4.31 -2.19
CA LYS A 159 25.08 -4.34 -2.76
C LYS A 159 26.16 -4.74 -1.75
N GLU A 160 26.00 -4.41 -0.47
CA GLU A 160 26.89 -4.85 0.59
C GLU A 160 26.75 -6.35 0.84
N ILE A 161 25.52 -6.84 0.98
CA ILE A 161 25.23 -8.26 1.21
C ILE A 161 25.73 -9.14 0.05
N GLN A 162 25.56 -8.68 -1.20
CA GLN A 162 26.06 -9.38 -2.39
C GLN A 162 27.60 -9.58 -2.41
N LYS A 163 28.36 -8.71 -1.73
CA LYS A 163 29.82 -8.83 -1.62
C LYS A 163 30.26 -9.87 -0.58
N LEU A 164 29.37 -10.28 0.29
CA LEU A 164 29.66 -11.31 1.26
C LEU A 164 29.84 -12.67 0.53
N LYS A 165 30.69 -13.52 1.10
CA LYS A 165 31.01 -14.80 0.43
C LYS A 165 29.77 -15.68 0.36
N ALA A 166 29.36 -16.07 -0.85
CA ALA A 166 28.26 -17.01 -1.07
C ALA A 166 28.45 -18.31 -0.27
N GLY A 167 27.37 -18.80 0.32
CA GLY A 167 27.38 -20.01 1.15
C GLY A 167 27.88 -19.80 2.59
N SER A 168 28.21 -18.57 2.98
CA SER A 168 28.63 -18.24 4.36
C SER A 168 27.77 -17.17 5.03
N VAL A 169 26.81 -16.59 4.31
CA VAL A 169 25.95 -15.51 4.81
C VAL A 169 24.69 -16.13 5.39
N SER A 170 24.52 -16.00 6.70
CA SER A 170 23.28 -16.41 7.37
C SER A 170 22.57 -15.14 7.87
N ALA A 171 21.31 -14.99 7.49
CA ALA A 171 20.46 -13.90 7.95
C ALA A 171 19.40 -14.43 8.93
N THR A 172 19.12 -13.63 9.95
CA THR A 172 17.93 -13.79 10.78
C THR A 172 16.97 -12.65 10.43
N MET A 173 15.83 -13.01 9.85
CA MET A 173 14.75 -12.06 9.56
C MET A 173 13.57 -12.29 10.49
N LYS A 174 12.90 -11.19 10.85
CA LYS A 174 11.63 -11.21 11.56
C LYS A 174 10.63 -10.33 10.80
N VAL A 175 9.45 -10.86 10.64
CA VAL A 175 8.29 -10.16 10.09
C VAL A 175 7.11 -10.45 11.01
N ASP A 176 6.47 -9.42 11.49
CA ASP A 176 5.27 -9.49 12.30
C ASP A 176 4.19 -8.64 11.62
N ASN A 177 3.37 -9.32 10.84
CA ASN A 177 2.21 -8.80 10.11
C ASN A 177 0.95 -9.53 10.54
N GLU A 178 -0.16 -8.82 10.58
CA GLU A 178 -1.49 -9.44 10.56
C GLU A 178 -2.10 -9.18 9.18
N VAL A 179 -2.14 -10.22 8.33
CA VAL A 179 -2.78 -10.16 7.02
C VAL A 179 -3.97 -11.10 7.03
N GLU A 180 -5.15 -10.53 6.89
CA GLU A 180 -6.43 -11.27 6.94
C GLU A 180 -7.21 -11.01 5.65
N ILE A 181 -7.49 -12.09 4.92
CA ILE A 181 -8.18 -12.03 3.63
C ILE A 181 -9.69 -11.95 3.84
N ASP A 182 -10.36 -11.03 3.15
CA ASP A 182 -11.81 -10.78 3.21
C ASP A 182 -12.35 -10.48 4.63
N ALA A 183 -11.48 -10.11 5.56
CA ALA A 183 -11.83 -9.93 6.97
C ALA A 183 -11.63 -8.50 7.49
N GLY A 184 -11.13 -7.61 6.63
CA GLY A 184 -10.90 -6.21 6.96
C GLY A 184 -12.10 -5.32 6.64
N THR A 185 -12.08 -4.14 7.24
CA THR A 185 -12.98 -3.05 6.92
C THR A 185 -12.16 -1.80 6.70
N THR A 186 -12.32 -1.19 5.53
CA THR A 186 -11.87 0.16 5.25
C THR A 186 -13.04 1.13 5.30
N TYR A 187 -12.77 2.42 5.20
CA TYR A 187 -13.82 3.43 5.20
C TYR A 187 -13.61 4.41 4.05
N ASN A 188 -14.71 4.72 3.36
CA ASN A 188 -14.78 5.91 2.52
C ASN A 188 -15.38 7.05 3.34
N ILE A 189 -14.83 8.25 3.19
CA ILE A 189 -15.33 9.44 3.86
C ILE A 189 -15.88 10.37 2.80
N THR A 190 -17.12 10.80 2.95
CA THR A 190 -17.76 11.73 2.04
C THR A 190 -18.30 12.94 2.79
N GLY A 191 -18.37 14.07 2.08
CA GLY A 191 -19.01 15.28 2.57
C GLY A 191 -19.51 16.11 1.40
N VAL A 192 -20.66 16.76 1.52
CA VAL A 192 -21.36 17.37 0.40
C VAL A 192 -21.39 18.89 0.52
N LEU A 193 -20.91 19.57 -0.50
CA LEU A 193 -21.27 20.96 -0.76
C LEU A 193 -22.55 20.99 -1.59
N LYS A 194 -23.67 21.39 -0.96
CA LYS A 194 -24.98 21.40 -1.60
C LYS A 194 -25.06 22.40 -2.73
N GLY A 195 -25.52 21.92 -3.88
CA GLY A 195 -25.85 22.72 -5.04
C GLY A 195 -27.25 23.34 -4.97
N LYS A 196 -27.66 23.96 -6.06
CA LYS A 196 -29.05 24.42 -6.26
C LYS A 196 -29.96 23.24 -6.59
N SER A 197 -29.44 22.19 -7.21
CA SER A 197 -30.08 20.92 -7.47
C SER A 197 -29.21 19.76 -7.01
N SER A 198 -29.83 18.69 -6.53
CA SER A 198 -29.22 17.42 -6.20
C SER A 198 -29.55 16.30 -7.21
N ASP A 199 -30.06 16.66 -8.38
CA ASP A 199 -30.38 15.69 -9.44
C ASP A 199 -29.12 15.01 -10.00
N HIS A 200 -28.02 15.79 -10.05
CA HIS A 200 -26.71 15.34 -10.45
C HIS A 200 -25.64 15.73 -9.42
N GLN A 201 -24.47 15.16 -9.54
CA GLN A 201 -23.32 15.44 -8.69
C GLN A 201 -21.99 15.38 -9.43
N ILE A 202 -20.98 16.04 -8.88
CA ILE A 202 -19.59 15.94 -9.26
C ILE A 202 -18.86 15.37 -8.05
N LEU A 203 -18.04 14.33 -8.25
CA LEU A 203 -17.15 13.80 -7.21
C LEU A 203 -15.78 14.46 -7.33
N VAL A 204 -15.20 14.81 -6.19
CA VAL A 204 -13.84 15.34 -6.07
C VAL A 204 -13.15 14.56 -4.97
N GLY A 205 -12.07 13.88 -5.26
CA GLY A 205 -11.48 12.97 -4.28
C GLY A 205 -10.02 12.62 -4.51
N GLY A 206 -9.54 11.77 -3.63
CA GLY A 206 -8.26 11.12 -3.58
C GLY A 206 -8.30 10.04 -2.51
N HIS A 207 -7.20 9.33 -2.29
CA HIS A 207 -7.17 8.32 -1.25
C HIS A 207 -6.39 8.79 0.00
N TYR A 208 -6.69 8.19 1.16
CA TYR A 208 -6.06 8.59 2.42
C TYR A 208 -5.27 7.48 3.09
N ASP A 209 -5.38 6.23 2.63
CA ASP A 209 -4.45 5.18 2.99
C ASP A 209 -3.10 5.45 2.32
N VAL A 210 -2.02 5.04 2.94
CA VAL A 210 -0.66 5.34 2.45
C VAL A 210 0.32 4.29 2.90
N HIS A 211 1.32 4.05 2.08
CA HIS A 211 2.57 3.43 2.49
C HIS A 211 3.46 4.44 3.22
N PHE A 212 4.13 4.02 4.30
CA PHE A 212 5.01 4.86 5.11
C PHE A 212 4.32 6.16 5.58
N GLN A 213 4.89 7.32 5.20
CA GLN A 213 4.35 8.64 5.52
C GLN A 213 3.46 9.20 4.40
N GLY A 214 3.59 8.67 3.18
CA GLY A 214 2.75 8.96 2.03
C GLY A 214 2.56 10.45 1.74
N PHE A 215 3.65 11.26 1.71
CA PHE A 215 3.47 12.70 1.52
C PHE A 215 2.86 13.02 0.16
N GLN A 216 3.46 12.50 -0.92
CA GLN A 216 2.98 12.72 -2.28
C GLN A 216 1.82 11.77 -2.59
N ASP A 217 1.94 10.53 -2.17
CA ASP A 217 1.01 9.46 -2.38
C ASP A 217 0.34 9.06 -1.04
N ASP A 218 -0.83 9.57 -0.64
CA ASP A 218 -1.58 10.61 -1.37
C ASP A 218 -2.03 11.73 -0.41
N ASN A 219 -1.26 11.99 0.66
CA ASN A 219 -1.60 13.05 1.62
C ASN A 219 -1.70 14.43 0.98
N CYS A 220 -0.93 14.68 -0.10
CA CYS A 220 -1.05 15.93 -0.85
C CYS A 220 -2.42 16.09 -1.48
N ALA A 221 -2.97 15.04 -2.08
CA ALA A 221 -4.31 15.08 -2.66
C ALA A 221 -5.38 15.25 -1.58
N VAL A 222 -5.28 14.51 -0.46
CA VAL A 222 -6.17 14.71 0.69
C VAL A 222 -6.17 16.17 1.14
N GLY A 223 -4.98 16.75 1.31
CA GLY A 223 -4.86 18.18 1.69
C GLY A 223 -5.46 19.11 0.66
N LEU A 224 -5.26 18.87 -0.63
CA LEU A 224 -5.80 19.64 -1.73
C LEU A 224 -7.33 19.57 -1.79
N VAL A 225 -7.90 18.37 -1.71
CA VAL A 225 -9.37 18.14 -1.69
C VAL A 225 -10.03 18.90 -0.53
N LEU A 226 -9.47 18.78 0.68
CA LEU A 226 -9.98 19.49 1.86
C LEU A 226 -9.80 21.01 1.77
N ALA A 227 -8.69 21.48 1.20
CA ALA A 227 -8.46 22.92 0.99
C ALA A 227 -9.46 23.51 -0.02
N MET A 228 -9.76 22.80 -1.10
CA MET A 228 -10.78 23.19 -2.08
C MET A 228 -12.17 23.24 -1.44
N ALA A 229 -12.55 22.20 -0.69
CA ALA A 229 -13.81 22.16 0.04
C ALA A 229 -13.95 23.39 0.97
N ASN A 230 -12.91 23.65 1.78
CA ASN A 230 -12.88 24.77 2.70
C ASN A 230 -12.96 26.13 1.99
N ALA A 231 -12.26 26.30 0.86
CA ALA A 231 -12.31 27.54 0.07
C ALA A 231 -13.70 27.76 -0.53
N MET A 232 -14.34 26.74 -1.07
CA MET A 232 -15.69 26.83 -1.65
C MET A 232 -16.72 27.14 -0.58
N VAL A 233 -16.70 26.48 0.58
CA VAL A 233 -17.61 26.77 1.69
C VAL A 233 -17.41 28.19 2.21
N LYS A 234 -16.17 28.61 2.47
CA LYS A 234 -15.87 29.95 2.99
C LYS A 234 -16.20 31.09 2.03
N SER A 235 -16.12 30.86 0.73
CA SER A 235 -16.49 31.85 -0.28
C SER A 235 -18.00 32.01 -0.44
N GLY A 236 -18.81 31.13 0.16
CA GLY A 236 -20.25 31.08 -0.06
C GLY A 236 -20.63 30.59 -1.47
N TYR A 237 -19.71 29.91 -2.15
CA TYR A 237 -19.97 29.36 -3.48
C TYR A 237 -21.11 28.33 -3.43
N GLN A 238 -22.11 28.52 -4.27
CA GLN A 238 -23.21 27.59 -4.45
C GLN A 238 -23.16 27.01 -5.87
N PRO A 239 -22.74 25.77 -6.02
CA PRO A 239 -22.69 25.11 -7.33
C PRO A 239 -24.09 24.85 -7.89
N GLU A 240 -24.18 24.56 -9.17
CA GLU A 240 -25.45 24.16 -9.81
C GLU A 240 -25.91 22.77 -9.34
N ASN A 241 -24.99 21.82 -9.30
CA ASN A 241 -25.21 20.46 -8.79
C ASN A 241 -24.41 20.22 -7.50
N ASP A 242 -24.74 19.21 -6.74
CA ASP A 242 -23.98 18.83 -5.55
C ASP A 242 -22.51 18.52 -5.92
N ILE A 243 -21.58 18.97 -5.07
CA ILE A 243 -20.19 18.52 -5.12
C ILE A 243 -19.97 17.61 -3.91
N VAL A 244 -19.62 16.37 -4.18
CA VAL A 244 -19.30 15.37 -3.15
C VAL A 244 -17.79 15.23 -3.05
N PHE A 245 -17.23 15.63 -1.92
CA PHE A 245 -15.83 15.41 -1.60
C PHE A 245 -15.68 14.00 -1.03
N CYS A 246 -14.81 13.19 -1.65
CA CYS A 246 -14.63 11.78 -1.33
C CYS A 246 -13.18 11.52 -0.96
N LEU A 247 -12.95 10.84 0.16
CA LEU A 247 -11.64 10.32 0.52
C LEU A 247 -11.76 8.81 0.66
N HIS A 248 -11.02 8.07 -0.18
CA HIS A 248 -11.11 6.63 -0.27
C HIS A 248 -10.05 5.96 0.62
N GLY A 249 -10.42 4.85 1.25
CA GLY A 249 -9.48 3.95 1.89
C GLY A 249 -9.21 2.73 1.02
N ALA A 250 -8.21 1.93 1.38
CA ALA A 250 -7.77 0.74 0.66
C ALA A 250 -7.58 0.97 -0.85
N GLU A 251 -6.93 2.07 -1.20
CA GLU A 251 -6.54 2.36 -2.56
C GLU A 251 -5.28 1.60 -2.93
N GLU A 252 -4.26 1.72 -2.10
CA GLU A 252 -2.91 1.17 -2.33
C GLU A 252 -2.87 -0.37 -2.32
N TRP A 253 -3.74 -0.99 -1.56
CA TRP A 253 -3.87 -2.42 -1.40
C TRP A 253 -5.15 -2.75 -0.63
N GLY A 254 -5.75 -3.91 -0.86
CA GLY A 254 -6.92 -4.32 -0.07
C GLY A 254 -7.74 -5.46 -0.68
N SER A 255 -7.28 -6.08 -1.78
CA SER A 255 -7.95 -7.23 -2.38
C SER A 255 -6.94 -8.24 -2.93
N SER A 256 -6.56 -9.20 -2.10
CA SER A 256 -5.70 -10.30 -2.50
C SER A 256 -6.43 -11.30 -3.40
N TYR A 257 -5.67 -12.17 -4.07
CA TYR A 257 -6.18 -13.19 -5.00
C TYR A 257 -6.95 -12.63 -6.22
N THR A 258 -6.82 -11.34 -6.49
CA THR A 258 -7.39 -10.69 -7.66
C THR A 258 -6.29 -10.24 -8.61
N GLN A 259 -6.67 -9.85 -9.82
CA GLN A 259 -5.74 -9.26 -10.78
C GLN A 259 -5.37 -7.82 -10.41
N TYR A 260 -6.26 -7.14 -9.70
CA TYR A 260 -6.11 -5.76 -9.26
C TYR A 260 -6.43 -5.68 -7.78
N ASP A 261 -5.48 -5.21 -7.00
CA ASP A 261 -5.60 -5.00 -5.56
C ASP A 261 -5.83 -3.54 -5.19
N TRP A 262 -5.74 -2.65 -6.17
CA TRP A 262 -5.92 -1.21 -6.01
C TRP A 262 -7.38 -0.74 -6.03
N THR A 263 -7.60 0.44 -5.49
CA THR A 263 -8.87 1.19 -5.55
C THR A 263 -10.07 0.47 -4.95
N VAL A 264 -9.82 -0.43 -3.99
CA VAL A 264 -10.88 -1.27 -3.39
C VAL A 264 -11.98 -0.43 -2.76
N GLY A 265 -11.65 0.60 -1.97
CA GLY A 265 -12.64 1.47 -1.36
C GLY A 265 -13.52 2.19 -2.38
N ALA A 266 -12.93 2.73 -3.45
CA ALA A 266 -13.69 3.39 -4.51
C ALA A 266 -14.59 2.42 -5.27
N TRP A 267 -14.10 1.18 -5.53
CA TRP A 267 -14.88 0.13 -6.16
C TRP A 267 -16.09 -0.27 -5.29
N GLU A 268 -15.86 -0.50 -4.00
CA GLU A 268 -16.91 -0.84 -3.03
C GLU A 268 -17.94 0.30 -2.92
N MET A 269 -17.49 1.55 -2.91
CA MET A 269 -18.37 2.71 -2.83
C MET A 269 -19.39 2.73 -3.96
N ILE A 270 -18.97 2.48 -5.21
CA ILE A 270 -19.85 2.54 -6.37
C ILE A 270 -20.70 1.28 -6.53
N ASN A 271 -20.16 0.11 -6.18
CA ASN A 271 -20.87 -1.15 -6.45
C ASN A 271 -21.79 -1.58 -5.30
N HIS A 272 -21.44 -1.24 -4.06
CA HIS A 272 -22.17 -1.74 -2.89
C HIS A 272 -22.75 -0.64 -2.01
N VAL A 273 -22.04 0.48 -1.79
CA VAL A 273 -22.52 1.55 -0.90
C VAL A 273 -23.44 2.51 -1.61
N HIS A 274 -23.05 2.98 -2.80
CA HIS A 274 -23.79 3.97 -3.58
C HIS A 274 -24.01 3.55 -5.04
N PRO A 275 -24.62 2.40 -5.31
CA PRO A 275 -24.89 1.98 -6.68
C PRO A 275 -25.81 2.96 -7.44
N GLU A 276 -26.61 3.76 -6.71
CA GLU A 276 -27.45 4.82 -7.27
C GLU A 276 -26.69 6.02 -7.83
N TRP A 277 -25.40 6.13 -7.55
CA TRP A 277 -24.55 7.19 -8.12
C TRP A 277 -24.23 6.96 -9.59
N VAL A 278 -24.40 5.72 -10.08
CA VAL A 278 -24.29 5.40 -11.49
C VAL A 278 -25.39 6.14 -12.28
N GLY A 279 -24.97 6.95 -13.25
CA GLY A 279 -25.87 7.82 -14.03
C GLY A 279 -26.25 9.14 -13.35
N LYS A 280 -26.02 9.29 -12.05
CA LYS A 280 -26.18 10.57 -11.31
C LYS A 280 -24.89 11.40 -11.33
N THR A 281 -23.75 10.74 -11.29
CA THR A 281 -22.43 11.38 -11.29
C THR A 281 -22.06 11.85 -12.70
N LEU A 282 -21.85 13.17 -12.86
CA LEU A 282 -21.46 13.78 -14.14
C LEU A 282 -19.95 13.65 -14.40
N ALA A 283 -19.14 13.73 -13.35
CA ALA A 283 -17.70 13.62 -13.42
C ALA A 283 -17.13 13.19 -12.06
N PHE A 284 -16.00 12.50 -12.10
CA PHE A 284 -15.13 12.30 -10.96
C PHE A 284 -13.76 12.95 -11.25
N ILE A 285 -13.37 13.88 -10.40
CA ILE A 285 -12.07 14.55 -10.44
C ILE A 285 -11.23 13.91 -9.35
N ASN A 286 -10.42 12.92 -9.74
CA ASN A 286 -9.49 12.26 -8.85
C ASN A 286 -8.16 13.02 -8.84
N PHE A 287 -7.66 13.31 -7.65
CA PHE A 287 -6.30 13.78 -7.45
C PHE A 287 -5.45 12.58 -7.03
N GLU A 288 -4.31 12.46 -7.69
CA GLU A 288 -3.37 11.37 -7.52
C GLU A 288 -1.97 11.92 -7.68
N LEU A 289 -1.07 11.65 -6.75
CA LEU A 289 0.34 12.07 -6.81
C LEU A 289 0.54 13.54 -7.21
N PRO A 290 -0.23 14.50 -6.68
CA PRO A 290 -0.08 15.90 -7.09
C PRO A 290 1.30 16.41 -6.67
N ALA A 291 2.08 16.91 -7.64
CA ALA A 291 3.43 17.43 -7.46
C ALA A 291 3.46 18.96 -7.59
#